data_5fe5bdc5a2e662b8d19b2571aaacd6e5
#
_entry.id   5fe5bdc5a2e662b8d19b2571aaacd6e5
#
_cell.length_a   1.000
_cell.length_b   1.000
_cell.length_c   1.000
_cell.angle_alpha   90.00
_cell.angle_beta   90.00
_cell.angle_gamma   90.00
#
_symmetry.space_group_name_H-M   'P 1'
#
loop_
_entity.id
_entity.type
_entity.pdbx_description
1 polymer ?
#
loop_
_entity_poly.entity_id
_entity_poly.type
_entity_poly.pdbx_seq_one_letter_code
_entity_poly.pdbx_strand_id
1 'polypeptide(L)'
;MGLFKIILVCFIAGIGAGLGTGFAGLSAASVVGPLLSTFLDVSPYQAIGVGLISDVLASSISAYTYHKSGNLDIKNSLPLLLSVLVMTITGSVVASYVPAKAMGSTMQIMLIILGLRFILVPIKTTKAQMNAVSKKEMLIKSVLGGIVVGFICGFVGAGGGMMLLFVLTSLLGYQMHMAVGTSVFIMAFTALTGGISHIAFGGIPDFTVLMFCCLFTLLWAQIASKIANKVDTRTLNIVVGIVLILTGIVVLVFNNL
;
A
#
# COMPACT_ATOMS: atom_id res chain seq x y z
N MET A 1 4.69 -26.83 -12.07
CA MET A 1 5.26 -25.52 -12.46
C MET A 1 6.76 -25.56 -12.18
N GLY A 2 7.62 -25.09 -13.11
CA GLY A 2 9.09 -25.13 -12.85
C GLY A 2 9.48 -24.14 -11.77
N LEU A 3 10.31 -24.56 -10.82
CA LEU A 3 10.81 -23.70 -9.70
C LEU A 3 11.43 -22.39 -10.20
N PHE A 4 12.15 -22.46 -11.33
CA PHE A 4 12.75 -21.27 -11.95
C PHE A 4 11.73 -20.22 -12.35
N LYS A 5 10.57 -20.65 -12.92
CA LYS A 5 9.47 -19.74 -13.29
C LYS A 5 8.87 -19.06 -12.04
N ILE A 6 8.68 -19.82 -10.96
CA ILE A 6 8.19 -19.28 -9.69
C ILE A 6 9.14 -18.21 -9.15
N ILE A 7 10.44 -18.51 -9.06
CA ILE A 7 11.44 -17.59 -8.54
C ILE A 7 11.48 -16.31 -9.38
N LEU A 8 11.49 -16.42 -10.71
CA LEU A 8 11.55 -15.26 -11.61
C LEU A 8 10.34 -14.35 -11.46
N VAL A 9 9.13 -14.93 -11.46
CA VAL A 9 7.89 -14.15 -11.31
C VAL A 9 7.81 -13.49 -9.93
N CYS A 10 8.12 -14.24 -8.87
CA CYS A 10 8.15 -13.70 -7.51
C CYS A 10 9.22 -12.60 -7.35
N PHE A 11 10.37 -12.72 -8.02
CA PHE A 11 11.42 -11.71 -8.01
C PHE A 11 10.94 -10.40 -8.66
N ILE A 12 10.35 -10.48 -9.87
CA ILE A 12 9.81 -9.31 -10.57
C ILE A 12 8.67 -8.66 -9.76
N ALA A 13 7.75 -9.49 -9.25
CA ALA A 13 6.67 -9.03 -8.40
C ALA A 13 7.20 -8.36 -7.12
N GLY A 14 8.22 -8.97 -6.50
CA GLY A 14 8.88 -8.46 -5.31
C GLY A 14 9.57 -7.11 -5.52
N ILE A 15 10.22 -6.89 -6.68
CA ILE A 15 10.79 -5.58 -7.06
C ILE A 15 9.68 -4.53 -7.09
N GLY A 16 8.65 -4.75 -7.90
CA GLY A 16 7.57 -3.78 -8.07
C GLY A 16 6.83 -3.49 -6.76
N ALA A 17 6.47 -4.54 -6.03
CA ALA A 17 5.79 -4.44 -4.75
C ALA A 17 6.64 -3.76 -3.69
N GLY A 18 7.91 -4.19 -3.53
CA GLY A 18 8.81 -3.64 -2.54
C GLY A 18 9.16 -2.18 -2.79
N LEU A 19 9.46 -1.82 -4.04
CA LEU A 19 9.69 -0.42 -4.41
C LEU A 19 8.43 0.42 -4.16
N GLY A 20 7.26 -0.10 -4.54
CA GLY A 20 5.97 0.55 -4.31
C GLY A 20 5.70 0.80 -2.83
N THR A 21 5.90 -0.21 -1.99
CA THR A 21 5.72 -0.10 -0.53
C THR A 21 6.75 0.87 0.08
N GLY A 22 8.03 0.69 -0.24
CA GLY A 22 9.10 1.46 0.39
C GLY A 22 9.15 2.94 0.00
N PHE A 23 8.88 3.29 -1.26
CA PHE A 23 8.86 4.68 -1.72
C PHE A 23 7.51 5.36 -1.56
N ALA A 24 6.42 4.68 -1.87
CA ALA A 24 5.10 5.28 -2.01
C ALA A 24 4.08 4.80 -0.97
N GLY A 25 4.45 3.86 -0.11
CA GLY A 25 3.48 3.26 0.80
C GLY A 25 2.36 2.53 0.05
N LEU A 26 2.66 1.93 -1.10
CA LEU A 26 1.71 1.11 -1.86
C LEU A 26 1.57 -0.27 -1.23
N SER A 27 0.36 -0.83 -1.28
CA SER A 27 0.17 -2.22 -0.89
C SER A 27 0.83 -3.17 -1.88
N ALA A 28 1.63 -4.11 -1.38
CA ALA A 28 2.27 -5.13 -2.19
C ALA A 28 1.26 -6.00 -2.95
N ALA A 29 0.07 -6.19 -2.40
CA ALA A 29 -1.01 -6.95 -3.04
C ALA A 29 -1.43 -6.36 -4.40
N SER A 30 -1.33 -5.03 -4.57
CA SER A 30 -1.64 -4.35 -5.84
C SER A 30 -0.75 -4.78 -7.02
N VAL A 31 0.45 -5.25 -6.73
CA VAL A 31 1.43 -5.69 -7.75
C VAL A 31 1.54 -7.21 -7.78
N VAL A 32 1.67 -7.83 -6.61
CA VAL A 32 1.83 -9.29 -6.48
C VAL A 32 0.60 -10.01 -7.02
N GLY A 33 -0.61 -9.56 -6.66
CA GLY A 33 -1.86 -10.20 -7.07
C GLY A 33 -1.97 -10.42 -8.58
N PRO A 34 -1.96 -9.36 -9.39
CA PRO A 34 -2.04 -9.48 -10.85
C PRO A 34 -0.92 -10.33 -11.46
N LEU A 35 0.33 -10.14 -11.01
CA LEU A 35 1.46 -10.89 -11.56
C LEU A 35 1.39 -12.40 -11.28
N LEU A 36 1.03 -12.79 -10.06
CA LEU A 36 0.87 -14.21 -9.74
C LEU A 36 -0.31 -14.84 -10.48
N SER A 37 -1.43 -14.13 -10.60
CA SER A 37 -2.60 -14.64 -11.32
C SER A 37 -2.32 -14.81 -12.81
N THR A 38 -1.61 -13.86 -13.44
CA THR A 38 -1.33 -13.90 -14.87
C THR A 38 -0.24 -14.91 -15.24
N PHE A 39 0.83 -14.99 -14.47
CA PHE A 39 2.01 -15.77 -14.86
C PHE A 39 2.13 -17.13 -14.18
N LEU A 40 1.51 -17.31 -13.01
CA LEU A 40 1.57 -18.56 -12.25
C LEU A 40 0.21 -19.26 -12.12
N ASP A 41 -0.82 -18.79 -12.80
CA ASP A 41 -2.18 -19.35 -12.76
C ASP A 41 -2.73 -19.52 -11.32
N VAL A 42 -2.22 -18.69 -10.38
CA VAL A 42 -2.73 -18.66 -9.00
C VAL A 42 -4.10 -17.98 -8.99
N SER A 43 -5.06 -18.56 -8.27
CA SER A 43 -6.38 -17.94 -8.19
C SER A 43 -6.27 -16.48 -7.67
N PRO A 44 -7.03 -15.54 -8.23
CA PRO A 44 -6.91 -14.12 -7.84
C PRO A 44 -7.02 -13.88 -6.33
N TYR A 45 -7.87 -14.65 -5.67
CA TYR A 45 -8.08 -14.54 -4.23
C TYR A 45 -6.83 -14.97 -3.42
N GLN A 46 -6.21 -16.10 -3.79
CA GLN A 46 -4.96 -16.55 -3.18
C GLN A 46 -3.79 -15.62 -3.51
N ALA A 47 -3.71 -15.13 -4.74
CA ALA A 47 -2.67 -14.20 -5.18
C ALA A 47 -2.70 -12.87 -4.38
N ILE A 48 -3.90 -12.33 -4.10
CA ILE A 48 -4.09 -11.18 -3.22
C ILE A 48 -3.65 -11.54 -1.79
N GLY A 49 -4.00 -12.72 -1.29
CA GLY A 49 -3.59 -13.19 0.03
C GLY A 49 -2.06 -13.26 0.18
N VAL A 50 -1.35 -13.81 -0.83
CA VAL A 50 0.13 -13.80 -0.87
C VAL A 50 0.67 -12.38 -0.83
N GLY A 51 0.09 -11.48 -1.63
CA GLY A 51 0.47 -10.07 -1.67
C GLY A 51 0.29 -9.38 -0.33
N LEU A 52 -0.84 -9.60 0.35
CA LEU A 52 -1.13 -9.00 1.67
C LEU A 52 -0.17 -9.51 2.76
N ILE A 53 0.14 -10.81 2.78
CA ILE A 53 1.12 -11.36 3.75
C ILE A 53 2.52 -10.80 3.46
N SER A 54 2.92 -10.73 2.19
CA SER A 54 4.18 -10.09 1.79
C SER A 54 4.22 -8.62 2.21
N ASP A 55 3.07 -7.93 2.13
CA ASP A 55 2.93 -6.54 2.52
C ASP A 55 3.09 -6.31 4.02
N VAL A 56 2.62 -7.24 4.87
CA VAL A 56 2.85 -7.17 6.33
C VAL A 56 4.33 -7.03 6.63
N LEU A 57 5.17 -7.86 6.00
CA LEU A 57 6.62 -7.85 6.21
C LEU A 57 7.27 -6.60 5.59
N ALA A 58 6.90 -6.27 4.35
CA ALA A 58 7.43 -5.12 3.62
C ALA A 58 7.08 -3.79 4.32
N SER A 59 5.83 -3.65 4.74
CA SER A 59 5.35 -2.45 5.42
C SER A 59 5.94 -2.33 6.82
N SER A 60 6.10 -3.44 7.55
CA SER A 60 6.72 -3.43 8.87
C SER A 60 8.19 -3.01 8.81
N ILE A 61 8.98 -3.55 7.88
CA ILE A 61 10.40 -3.18 7.75
C ILE A 61 10.56 -1.74 7.24
N SER A 62 9.66 -1.30 6.35
CA SER A 62 9.63 0.09 5.88
C SER A 62 9.27 1.04 7.02
N ALA A 63 8.21 0.75 7.79
CA ALA A 63 7.81 1.54 8.95
C ALA A 63 8.94 1.65 9.99
N TYR A 64 9.64 0.56 10.27
CA TYR A 64 10.82 0.57 11.14
C TYR A 64 11.93 1.50 10.60
N THR A 65 12.19 1.43 9.29
CA THR A 65 13.21 2.28 8.64
C THR A 65 12.83 3.77 8.71
N TYR A 66 11.56 4.10 8.43
CA TYR A 66 11.05 5.47 8.57
C TYR A 66 11.05 5.95 10.03
N HIS A 67 10.70 5.07 10.98
CA HIS A 67 10.75 5.37 12.40
C HIS A 67 12.16 5.74 12.85
N LYS A 68 13.15 4.92 12.49
CA LYS A 68 14.57 5.18 12.80
C LYS A 68 15.08 6.50 12.21
N SER A 69 14.51 6.93 11.10
CA SER A 69 14.83 8.21 10.44
C SER A 69 14.02 9.41 10.99
N GLY A 70 13.17 9.21 12.01
CA GLY A 70 12.31 10.25 12.58
C GLY A 70 11.17 10.69 11.64
N ASN A 71 10.79 9.84 10.68
CA ASN A 71 9.78 10.08 9.67
C ASN A 71 8.54 9.19 9.86
N LEU A 72 8.14 8.96 11.12
CA LEU A 72 6.94 8.21 11.48
C LEU A 72 6.24 8.91 12.65
N ASP A 73 4.94 9.17 12.49
CA ASP A 73 4.10 9.73 13.55
C ASP A 73 3.09 8.70 14.04
N ILE A 74 3.51 7.86 14.99
CA ILE A 74 2.64 6.83 15.58
C ILE A 74 1.50 7.48 16.36
N LYS A 75 1.83 8.46 17.22
CA LYS A 75 0.89 8.98 18.23
C LYS A 75 -0.31 9.68 17.60
N ASN A 76 -0.09 10.55 16.64
CA ASN A 76 -1.17 11.29 16.00
C ASN A 76 -1.89 10.47 14.90
N SER A 77 -1.29 9.36 14.44
CA SER A 77 -1.91 8.47 13.46
C SER A 77 -2.83 7.40 14.05
N LEU A 78 -2.83 7.19 15.38
CA LEU A 78 -3.68 6.19 16.03
C LEU A 78 -5.18 6.36 15.73
N PRO A 79 -5.78 7.56 15.75
CA PRO A 79 -7.19 7.73 15.39
C PRO A 79 -7.47 7.32 13.92
N LEU A 80 -6.55 7.65 13.01
CA LEU A 80 -6.61 7.23 11.62
C LEU A 80 -6.52 5.71 11.49
N LEU A 81 -5.53 5.09 12.15
CA LEU A 81 -5.34 3.64 12.18
C LEU A 81 -6.60 2.91 12.67
N LEU A 82 -7.15 3.30 13.81
CA LEU A 82 -8.34 2.66 14.39
C LEU A 82 -9.55 2.79 13.47
N SER A 83 -9.78 3.97 12.91
CA SER A 83 -10.88 4.20 11.96
C SER A 83 -10.73 3.36 10.70
N VAL A 84 -9.51 3.29 10.16
CA VAL A 84 -9.20 2.46 8.98
C VAL A 84 -9.46 1.00 9.26
N LEU A 85 -8.99 0.45 10.39
CA LEU A 85 -9.17 -0.96 10.74
C LEU A 85 -10.65 -1.33 10.87
N VAL A 86 -11.43 -0.55 11.61
CA VAL A 86 -12.87 -0.79 11.78
C VAL A 86 -13.60 -0.76 10.43
N MET A 87 -13.30 0.23 9.61
CA MET A 87 -13.96 0.38 8.31
C MET A 87 -13.47 -0.60 7.27
N THR A 88 -12.22 -1.12 7.38
CA THR A 88 -11.73 -2.20 6.52
C THR A 88 -12.55 -3.46 6.72
N ILE A 89 -12.90 -3.82 7.96
CA ILE A 89 -13.76 -4.96 8.24
C ILE A 89 -15.15 -4.73 7.61
N THR A 90 -15.73 -3.54 7.82
CA THR A 90 -17.04 -3.18 7.24
C THR A 90 -17.03 -3.23 5.72
N GLY A 91 -15.99 -2.65 5.07
CA GLY A 91 -15.82 -2.67 3.63
C GLY A 91 -15.67 -4.09 3.07
N SER A 92 -14.92 -4.97 3.75
CA SER A 92 -14.75 -6.37 3.36
C SER A 92 -16.06 -7.15 3.42
N VAL A 93 -16.90 -6.90 4.44
CA VAL A 93 -18.23 -7.51 4.53
C VAL A 93 -19.11 -7.04 3.37
N VAL A 94 -19.13 -5.74 3.07
CA VAL A 94 -19.91 -5.21 1.94
C VAL A 94 -19.40 -5.77 0.61
N ALA A 95 -18.08 -5.88 0.43
CA ALA A 95 -17.46 -6.45 -0.77
C ALA A 95 -17.91 -7.89 -1.05
N SER A 96 -18.18 -8.69 -0.02
CA SER A 96 -18.63 -10.07 -0.19
C SER A 96 -20.00 -10.20 -0.89
N TYR A 97 -20.79 -9.14 -0.93
CA TYR A 97 -22.10 -9.08 -1.61
C TYR A 97 -22.03 -8.49 -3.03
N VAL A 98 -20.86 -8.02 -3.48
CA VAL A 98 -20.70 -7.33 -4.78
C VAL A 98 -19.90 -8.20 -5.75
N PRO A 99 -20.36 -8.36 -7.02
CA PRO A 99 -19.60 -9.12 -8.02
C PRO A 99 -18.22 -8.53 -8.29
N ALA A 100 -17.20 -9.39 -8.32
CA ALA A 100 -15.78 -8.99 -8.47
C ALA A 100 -15.50 -8.14 -9.74
N LYS A 101 -16.28 -8.31 -10.82
CA LYS A 101 -16.14 -7.52 -12.06
C LYS A 101 -16.32 -6.01 -11.90
N ALA A 102 -17.07 -5.56 -10.90
CA ALA A 102 -17.35 -4.13 -10.68
C ALA A 102 -16.19 -3.37 -9.99
N MET A 103 -15.22 -4.09 -9.43
CA MET A 103 -14.19 -3.51 -8.55
C MET A 103 -12.84 -3.23 -9.23
N GLY A 104 -12.58 -3.81 -10.40
CA GLY A 104 -11.21 -3.89 -10.95
C GLY A 104 -10.60 -2.60 -11.50
N SER A 105 -11.31 -1.86 -12.35
CA SER A 105 -10.66 -0.80 -13.16
C SER A 105 -10.54 0.56 -12.48
N THR A 106 -11.39 0.87 -11.52
CA THR A 106 -11.44 2.19 -10.86
C THR A 106 -10.17 2.51 -10.08
N MET A 107 -9.55 1.49 -9.50
CA MET A 107 -8.35 1.61 -8.67
C MET A 107 -7.12 2.02 -9.47
N GLN A 108 -6.93 1.41 -10.64
CA GLN A 108 -5.79 1.67 -11.52
C GLN A 108 -5.81 3.10 -12.05
N ILE A 109 -6.99 3.58 -12.44
CA ILE A 109 -7.18 4.98 -12.86
C ILE A 109 -6.83 5.93 -11.72
N MET A 110 -7.24 5.61 -10.50
CA MET A 110 -6.94 6.43 -9.33
C MET A 110 -5.44 6.46 -9.00
N LEU A 111 -4.71 5.35 -9.16
CA LEU A 111 -3.24 5.30 -9.03
C LEU A 111 -2.57 6.27 -10.01
N ILE A 112 -2.98 6.27 -11.26
CA ILE A 112 -2.43 7.15 -12.31
C ILE A 112 -2.72 8.62 -11.97
N ILE A 113 -3.95 8.94 -11.61
CA ILE A 113 -4.37 10.31 -11.25
C ILE A 113 -3.56 10.81 -10.05
N LEU A 114 -3.43 10.01 -9.00
CA LEU A 114 -2.65 10.38 -7.81
C LEU A 114 -1.16 10.51 -8.12
N GLY A 115 -0.62 9.62 -8.96
CA GLY A 115 0.76 9.70 -9.40
C GLY A 115 1.04 11.00 -10.17
N LEU A 116 0.18 11.36 -11.12
CA LEU A 116 0.25 12.63 -11.84
C LEU A 116 0.17 13.82 -10.88
N ARG A 117 -0.73 13.76 -9.90
CA ARG A 117 -0.87 14.81 -8.88
C ARG A 117 0.42 15.02 -8.08
N PHE A 118 1.10 13.96 -7.64
CA PHE A 118 2.35 14.10 -6.89
C PHE A 118 3.49 14.70 -7.73
N ILE A 119 3.51 14.44 -9.04
CA ILE A 119 4.48 15.05 -9.96
C ILE A 119 4.16 16.52 -10.22
N LEU A 120 2.89 16.82 -10.56
CA LEU A 120 2.48 18.15 -10.99
C LEU A 120 2.29 19.13 -9.81
N VAL A 121 1.82 18.62 -8.67
CA VAL A 121 1.56 19.41 -7.45
C VAL A 121 2.30 18.77 -6.27
N PRO A 122 3.63 18.92 -6.20
CA PRO A 122 4.44 18.28 -5.17
C PRO A 122 4.08 18.80 -3.77
N ILE A 123 4.11 17.89 -2.80
CA ILE A 123 3.88 18.23 -1.40
C ILE A 123 5.08 19.04 -0.89
N LYS A 124 4.83 20.27 -0.47
CA LYS A 124 5.83 21.22 0.05
C LYS A 124 5.69 21.47 1.55
N THR A 125 4.78 20.76 2.21
CA THR A 125 4.53 20.91 3.65
C THR A 125 5.81 20.63 4.45
N THR A 126 6.14 21.53 5.38
CA THR A 126 7.27 21.38 6.30
C THR A 126 6.81 20.79 7.64
N LYS A 127 7.76 20.25 8.43
CA LYS A 127 7.45 19.76 9.80
C LYS A 127 6.81 20.85 10.68
N ALA A 128 7.25 22.08 10.54
CA ALA A 128 6.71 23.20 11.30
C ALA A 128 5.24 23.47 10.96
N GLN A 129 4.89 23.46 9.67
CA GLN A 129 3.51 23.64 9.21
C GLN A 129 2.60 22.46 9.64
N MET A 130 3.11 21.23 9.57
CA MET A 130 2.39 20.05 10.04
C MET A 130 2.07 20.15 11.54
N ASN A 131 3.04 20.57 12.35
CA ASN A 131 2.88 20.70 13.81
C ASN A 131 1.98 21.88 14.23
N ALA A 132 1.69 22.81 13.33
CA ALA A 132 0.82 23.97 13.60
C ALA A 132 -0.69 23.62 13.51
N VAL A 133 -1.05 22.45 13.00
CA VAL A 133 -2.44 22.00 12.90
C VAL A 133 -3.00 21.70 14.29
N SER A 134 -4.21 22.19 14.56
CA SER A 134 -4.88 21.94 15.85
C SER A 134 -5.13 20.43 16.07
N LYS A 135 -4.88 19.93 17.28
CA LYS A 135 -5.11 18.52 17.63
C LYS A 135 -6.56 18.08 17.40
N LYS A 136 -7.54 18.96 17.66
CA LYS A 136 -8.96 18.66 17.45
C LYS A 136 -9.28 18.51 15.96
N GLU A 137 -8.74 19.40 15.14
CA GLU A 137 -8.90 19.36 13.68
C GLU A 137 -8.23 18.10 13.08
N MET A 138 -7.02 17.79 13.52
CA MET A 138 -6.31 16.59 13.13
C MET A 138 -7.09 15.32 13.50
N LEU A 139 -7.67 15.25 14.70
CA LEU A 139 -8.49 14.12 15.15
C LEU A 139 -9.72 13.92 14.24
N ILE A 140 -10.49 14.97 14.00
CA ILE A 140 -11.69 14.90 13.15
C ILE A 140 -11.34 14.48 11.73
N LYS A 141 -10.33 15.10 11.12
CA LYS A 141 -9.86 14.76 9.78
C LYS A 141 -9.32 13.33 9.70
N SER A 142 -8.61 12.85 10.74
CA SER A 142 -8.11 11.48 10.83
C SER A 142 -9.25 10.47 10.87
N VAL A 143 -10.27 10.70 11.67
CA VAL A 143 -11.43 9.80 11.77
C VAL A 143 -12.20 9.78 10.45
N LEU A 144 -12.53 10.94 9.89
CA LEU A 144 -13.25 11.02 8.62
C LEU A 144 -12.45 10.42 7.46
N GLY A 145 -11.17 10.77 7.35
CA GLY A 145 -10.28 10.18 6.34
C GLY A 145 -10.13 8.67 6.53
N GLY A 146 -10.03 8.21 7.76
CA GLY A 146 -9.94 6.79 8.10
C GLY A 146 -11.20 6.00 7.74
N ILE A 147 -12.38 6.57 7.93
CA ILE A 147 -13.65 5.97 7.52
C ILE A 147 -13.65 5.72 6.01
N VAL A 148 -13.33 6.74 5.21
CA VAL A 148 -13.32 6.65 3.75
C VAL A 148 -12.26 5.66 3.27
N VAL A 149 -11.02 5.83 3.74
CA VAL A 149 -9.91 4.96 3.32
C VAL A 149 -10.14 3.52 3.75
N GLY A 150 -10.53 3.29 5.00
CA GLY A 150 -10.77 1.95 5.53
C GLY A 150 -11.86 1.23 4.75
N PHE A 151 -12.97 1.91 4.45
CA PHE A 151 -14.04 1.33 3.65
C PHE A 151 -13.54 0.93 2.26
N ILE A 152 -12.81 1.80 1.56
CA ILE A 152 -12.24 1.52 0.23
C ILE A 152 -11.21 0.38 0.32
N CYS A 153 -10.35 0.37 1.34
CA CYS A 153 -9.37 -0.70 1.56
C CYS A 153 -10.05 -2.06 1.72
N GLY A 154 -11.07 -2.13 2.57
CA GLY A 154 -11.81 -3.37 2.78
C GLY A 154 -12.61 -3.80 1.56
N PHE A 155 -13.23 -2.84 0.88
CA PHE A 155 -14.06 -3.10 -0.29
C PHE A 155 -13.25 -3.58 -1.50
N VAL A 156 -12.10 -2.96 -1.78
CA VAL A 156 -11.24 -3.30 -2.94
C VAL A 156 -10.21 -4.38 -2.62
N GLY A 157 -9.89 -4.61 -1.35
CA GLY A 157 -8.92 -5.62 -0.91
C GLY A 157 -7.45 -5.24 -1.10
N ALA A 158 -7.13 -4.33 -2.00
CA ALA A 158 -5.76 -3.88 -2.28
C ALA A 158 -5.76 -2.39 -2.62
N GLY A 159 -4.97 -1.58 -1.95
CA GLY A 159 -4.87 -0.18 -2.35
C GLY A 159 -4.99 0.85 -1.25
N GLY A 160 -5.12 0.40 -0.03
CA GLY A 160 -5.18 1.29 1.10
C GLY A 160 -4.00 2.23 1.23
N GLY A 161 -2.81 1.79 0.86
CA GLY A 161 -1.59 2.57 1.04
C GLY A 161 -1.59 3.91 0.31
N MET A 162 -1.98 3.94 -0.98
CA MET A 162 -2.01 5.19 -1.73
C MET A 162 -3.09 6.16 -1.23
N MET A 163 -4.25 5.62 -0.81
CA MET A 163 -5.32 6.43 -0.23
C MET A 163 -4.90 7.00 1.12
N LEU A 164 -4.19 6.21 1.94
CA LEU A 164 -3.58 6.67 3.18
C LEU A 164 -2.58 7.81 2.91
N LEU A 165 -1.69 7.62 1.93
CA LEU A 165 -0.74 8.66 1.53
C LEU A 165 -1.44 9.94 1.09
N PHE A 166 -2.52 9.83 0.31
CA PHE A 166 -3.33 10.96 -0.11
C PHE A 166 -3.99 11.67 1.08
N VAL A 167 -4.62 10.93 1.99
CA VAL A 167 -5.26 11.51 3.18
C VAL A 167 -4.22 12.17 4.08
N LEU A 168 -3.10 11.52 4.35
CA LEU A 168 -2.03 12.08 5.18
C LEU A 168 -1.47 13.38 4.58
N THR A 169 -1.22 13.40 3.27
CA THR A 169 -0.63 14.59 2.62
C THR A 169 -1.64 15.70 2.37
N SER A 170 -2.85 15.37 1.92
CA SER A 170 -3.80 16.35 1.41
C SER A 170 -4.82 16.81 2.44
N LEU A 171 -5.24 15.91 3.34
CA LEU A 171 -6.25 16.21 4.34
C LEU A 171 -5.62 16.58 5.69
N LEU A 172 -4.57 15.84 6.08
CA LEU A 172 -3.88 16.02 7.37
C LEU A 172 -2.64 16.93 7.27
N GLY A 173 -2.21 17.28 6.05
CA GLY A 173 -1.10 18.19 5.84
C GLY A 173 0.28 17.66 6.25
N TYR A 174 0.47 16.33 6.23
CA TYR A 174 1.77 15.73 6.53
C TYR A 174 2.80 16.06 5.46
N GLN A 175 4.06 16.27 5.88
CA GLN A 175 5.16 16.30 4.94
C GLN A 175 5.38 14.91 4.31
N MET A 176 5.97 14.87 3.11
CA MET A 176 6.02 13.67 2.28
C MET A 176 6.65 12.46 2.99
N HIS A 177 7.83 12.60 3.58
CA HIS A 177 8.51 11.51 4.28
C HIS A 177 7.71 10.97 5.47
N MET A 178 7.10 11.88 6.24
CA MET A 178 6.26 11.52 7.38
C MET A 178 4.99 10.82 6.93
N ALA A 179 4.41 11.26 5.81
CA ALA A 179 3.21 10.66 5.23
C ALA A 179 3.48 9.23 4.73
N VAL A 180 4.59 9.01 4.00
CA VAL A 180 4.97 7.66 3.55
C VAL A 180 5.24 6.75 4.75
N GLY A 181 6.06 7.20 5.71
CA GLY A 181 6.37 6.40 6.91
C GLY A 181 5.12 6.03 7.71
N THR A 182 4.19 6.99 7.87
CA THR A 182 2.95 6.76 8.62
C THR A 182 1.97 5.89 7.83
N SER A 183 1.92 6.02 6.49
CA SER A 183 1.07 5.16 5.65
C SER A 183 1.50 3.70 5.71
N VAL A 184 2.81 3.40 5.59
CA VAL A 184 3.31 2.01 5.69
C VAL A 184 3.10 1.43 7.10
N PHE A 185 3.17 2.25 8.15
CA PHE A 185 2.85 1.81 9.50
C PHE A 185 1.38 1.35 9.61
N ILE A 186 0.44 2.17 9.17
CA ILE A 186 -0.99 1.82 9.18
C ILE A 186 -1.24 0.60 8.28
N MET A 187 -0.57 0.56 7.12
CA MET A 187 -0.72 -0.50 6.14
C MET A 187 -0.26 -1.87 6.67
N ALA A 188 0.76 -1.94 7.51
CA ALA A 188 1.17 -3.19 8.14
C ALA A 188 0.03 -3.87 8.90
N PHE A 189 -0.80 -3.09 9.61
CA PHE A 189 -1.96 -3.61 10.33
C PHE A 189 -3.14 -3.94 9.41
N THR A 190 -3.42 -3.11 8.40
CA THR A 190 -4.49 -3.39 7.44
C THR A 190 -4.17 -4.60 6.58
N ALA A 191 -2.92 -4.76 6.16
CA ALA A 191 -2.45 -5.93 5.42
C ALA A 191 -2.52 -7.21 6.26
N LEU A 192 -2.19 -7.13 7.56
CA LEU A 192 -2.34 -8.27 8.48
C LEU A 192 -3.80 -8.72 8.59
N THR A 193 -4.72 -7.77 8.82
CA THR A 193 -6.15 -8.06 8.90
C THR A 193 -6.68 -8.66 7.60
N GLY A 194 -6.33 -8.07 6.45
CA GLY A 194 -6.72 -8.56 5.14
C GLY A 194 -6.09 -9.92 4.82
N GLY A 195 -4.80 -10.11 5.11
CA GLY A 195 -4.07 -11.35 4.86
C GLY A 195 -4.65 -12.53 5.63
N ILE A 196 -4.96 -12.34 6.92
CA ILE A 196 -5.64 -13.37 7.74
C ILE A 196 -7.00 -13.74 7.14
N SER A 197 -7.80 -12.75 6.74
CA SER A 197 -9.10 -12.98 6.11
C SER A 197 -8.98 -13.76 4.81
N HIS A 198 -8.01 -13.42 3.96
CA HIS A 198 -7.80 -14.12 2.68
C HIS A 198 -7.34 -15.56 2.86
N ILE A 199 -6.52 -15.87 3.87
CA ILE A 199 -6.14 -17.26 4.18
C ILE A 199 -7.34 -18.03 4.76
N ALA A 200 -8.11 -17.42 5.65
CA ALA A 200 -9.25 -18.08 6.28
C ALA A 200 -10.33 -18.50 5.27
N PHE A 201 -10.58 -17.68 4.27
CA PHE A 201 -11.63 -17.94 3.27
C PHE A 201 -11.11 -18.51 1.94
N GLY A 202 -9.86 -18.25 1.56
CA GLY A 202 -9.29 -18.64 0.27
C GLY A 202 -8.39 -19.87 0.30
N GLY A 203 -8.13 -20.39 1.50
CA GLY A 203 -7.19 -21.49 1.70
C GLY A 203 -5.73 -21.03 1.75
N ILE A 204 -4.86 -21.94 2.17
CA ILE A 204 -3.43 -21.68 2.31
C ILE A 204 -2.80 -21.64 0.90
N PRO A 205 -2.11 -20.54 0.53
CA PRO A 205 -1.41 -20.45 -0.75
C PRO A 205 -0.22 -21.41 -0.80
N ASP A 206 0.29 -21.66 -2.02
CA ASP A 206 1.53 -22.43 -2.19
C ASP A 206 2.66 -21.78 -1.36
N PHE A 207 3.22 -22.57 -0.45
CA PHE A 207 4.24 -22.10 0.49
C PHE A 207 5.49 -21.56 -0.22
N THR A 208 5.88 -22.17 -1.34
CA THR A 208 7.05 -21.76 -2.13
C THR A 208 6.83 -20.36 -2.72
N VAL A 209 5.67 -20.13 -3.32
CA VAL A 209 5.29 -18.82 -3.88
C VAL A 209 5.24 -17.77 -2.78
N LEU A 210 4.60 -18.08 -1.66
CA LEU A 210 4.50 -17.17 -0.51
C LEU A 210 5.89 -16.80 0.03
N MET A 211 6.76 -17.78 0.24
CA MET A 211 8.10 -17.57 0.78
C MET A 211 8.93 -16.65 -0.12
N PHE A 212 8.98 -16.91 -1.44
CA PHE A 212 9.76 -16.09 -2.36
C PHE A 212 9.17 -14.68 -2.52
N CYS A 213 7.84 -14.53 -2.59
CA CYS A 213 7.21 -13.21 -2.61
C CYS A 213 7.53 -12.42 -1.34
N CYS A 214 7.40 -13.02 -0.16
CA CYS A 214 7.75 -12.38 1.11
C CYS A 214 9.22 -11.94 1.14
N LEU A 215 10.13 -12.83 0.74
CA LEU A 215 11.57 -12.56 0.75
C LEU A 215 11.91 -11.38 -0.18
N PHE A 216 11.49 -11.45 -1.44
CA PHE A 216 11.86 -10.42 -2.41
C PHE A 216 11.17 -9.09 -2.14
N THR A 217 9.89 -9.10 -1.75
CA THR A 217 9.17 -7.87 -1.40
C THR A 217 9.81 -7.18 -0.19
N LEU A 218 10.16 -7.94 0.85
CA LEU A 218 10.83 -7.41 2.05
C LEU A 218 12.19 -6.79 1.70
N LEU A 219 13.03 -7.48 0.92
CA LEU A 219 14.35 -6.98 0.53
C LEU A 219 14.25 -5.66 -0.23
N TRP A 220 13.40 -5.59 -1.24
CA TRP A 220 13.23 -4.39 -2.04
C TRP A 220 12.54 -3.25 -1.28
N ALA A 221 11.59 -3.54 -0.38
CA ALA A 221 10.97 -2.55 0.47
C ALA A 221 11.98 -1.91 1.45
N GLN A 222 12.90 -2.73 2.00
CA GLN A 222 13.97 -2.24 2.86
C GLN A 222 14.95 -1.33 2.10
N ILE A 223 15.34 -1.73 0.88
CA ILE A 223 16.20 -0.91 0.02
C ILE A 223 15.50 0.41 -0.32
N ALA A 224 14.27 0.34 -0.80
CA ALA A 224 13.48 1.49 -1.19
C ALA A 224 13.26 2.47 -0.03
N SER A 225 12.86 2.00 1.14
CA SER A 225 12.63 2.85 2.32
C SER A 225 13.92 3.51 2.83
N LYS A 226 15.07 2.83 2.75
CA LYS A 226 16.38 3.42 3.08
C LYS A 226 16.76 4.54 2.12
N ILE A 227 16.53 4.34 0.82
CA ILE A 227 16.80 5.36 -0.21
C ILE A 227 15.82 6.52 -0.06
N ALA A 228 14.53 6.24 0.10
CA ALA A 228 13.48 7.23 0.27
C ALA A 228 13.76 8.21 1.43
N ASN A 229 14.31 7.72 2.53
CA ASN A 229 14.66 8.56 3.68
C ASN A 229 15.91 9.44 3.46
N LYS A 230 16.69 9.22 2.40
CA LYS A 230 17.92 9.97 2.09
C LYS A 230 17.73 11.02 1.01
N VAL A 231 16.72 10.87 0.16
CA VAL A 231 16.45 11.82 -0.92
C VAL A 231 15.67 13.02 -0.41
N ASP A 232 15.77 14.15 -1.10
CA ASP A 232 15.01 15.35 -0.80
C ASP A 232 13.51 15.18 -1.09
N THR A 233 12.68 16.02 -0.49
CA THR A 233 11.22 15.97 -0.62
C THR A 233 10.74 16.07 -2.08
N ARG A 234 11.41 16.87 -2.92
CA ARG A 234 11.05 17.03 -4.34
C ARG A 234 11.28 15.73 -5.10
N THR A 235 12.46 15.14 -4.94
CA THR A 235 12.81 13.85 -5.55
C THR A 235 11.86 12.76 -5.08
N LEU A 236 11.53 12.70 -3.79
CA LEU A 236 10.59 11.71 -3.26
C LEU A 236 9.18 11.87 -3.88
N ASN A 237 8.66 13.10 -4.04
CA ASN A 237 7.39 13.34 -4.72
C ASN A 237 7.40 12.78 -6.15
N ILE A 238 8.47 13.03 -6.91
CA ILE A 238 8.61 12.54 -8.29
C ILE A 238 8.67 11.01 -8.32
N VAL A 239 9.51 10.41 -7.49
CA VAL A 239 9.65 8.94 -7.42
C VAL A 239 8.34 8.28 -7.04
N VAL A 240 7.65 8.79 -6.02
CA VAL A 240 6.31 8.31 -5.62
C VAL A 240 5.34 8.43 -6.80
N GLY A 241 5.29 9.57 -7.47
CA GLY A 241 4.41 9.78 -8.62
C GLY A 241 4.71 8.80 -9.76
N ILE A 242 5.97 8.58 -10.10
CA ILE A 242 6.39 7.61 -11.14
C ILE A 242 5.99 6.19 -10.73
N VAL A 243 6.28 5.78 -9.50
CA VAL A 243 5.93 4.45 -8.99
C VAL A 243 4.41 4.21 -9.05
N LEU A 244 3.61 5.20 -8.65
CA LEU A 244 2.14 5.12 -8.73
C LEU A 244 1.64 4.96 -10.17
N ILE A 245 2.17 5.76 -11.11
CA ILE A 245 1.79 5.70 -12.53
C ILE A 245 2.18 4.35 -13.12
N LEU A 246 3.43 3.92 -12.93
CA LEU A 246 3.92 2.64 -13.47
C LEU A 246 3.10 1.48 -12.92
N THR A 247 2.83 1.46 -11.61
CA THR A 247 1.99 0.42 -11.00
C THR A 247 0.58 0.44 -11.60
N GLY A 248 -0.03 1.62 -11.73
CA GLY A 248 -1.36 1.77 -12.33
C GLY A 248 -1.42 1.26 -13.76
N ILE A 249 -0.43 1.61 -14.60
CA ILE A 249 -0.35 1.15 -16.00
C ILE A 249 -0.13 -0.36 -16.07
N VAL A 250 0.84 -0.89 -15.32
CA VAL A 250 1.16 -2.32 -15.30
C VAL A 250 -0.07 -3.14 -14.92
N VAL A 251 -0.74 -2.79 -13.83
CA VAL A 251 -1.94 -3.51 -13.39
C VAL A 251 -3.10 -3.37 -14.38
N LEU A 252 -3.26 -2.19 -15.01
CA LEU A 252 -4.30 -1.98 -16.01
C LEU A 252 -4.06 -2.83 -17.28
N VAL A 253 -2.81 -2.96 -17.71
CA VAL A 253 -2.45 -3.83 -18.84
C VAL A 253 -2.72 -5.29 -18.51
N PHE A 254 -2.29 -5.77 -17.34
CA PHE A 254 -2.49 -7.17 -16.94
C PHE A 254 -3.94 -7.55 -16.66
N ASN A 255 -4.78 -6.61 -16.23
CA ASN A 255 -6.22 -6.88 -16.06
C ASN A 255 -7.01 -6.93 -17.37
N ASN A 256 -6.43 -6.45 -18.47
CA ASN A 256 -7.04 -6.48 -19.81
C ASN A 256 -6.46 -7.57 -20.73
N LEU A 257 -5.47 -8.34 -20.27
CA LEU A 257 -4.92 -9.54 -20.91
C LEU A 257 -5.64 -10.80 -20.41
#